data_1825944576a34ad8c0f2bc4f72a2f453
#
_entry.id   1825944576a34ad8c0f2bc4f72a2f453
#
_cell.length_a   1.000
_cell.length_b   1.000
_cell.length_c   1.000
_cell.angle_alpha   90.00
_cell.angle_beta   90.00
_cell.angle_gamma   90.00
#
_symmetry.space_group_name_H-M   'P 1'
#
loop_
_entity.id
_entity.type
_entity.pdbx_description
1 polymer ?
#
loop_
_entity_poly.entity_id
_entity_poly.type
_entity_poly.pdbx_seq_one_letter_code
_entity_poly.pdbx_strand_id
1 'polypeptide(L)'
;MSEKLQKFYKSRKWEGFIQLLREERTQADGSIICEHCRKPIVKAYDCIGHHIIELTDDNVDNALISLNPDNVQLVHFKCHNQIHKRFGYSVHREQEVFIVYGAPCAGKTTWVKDNAESTDIILDIDRLWGAIRSESCNAYEKPNELKQNIFALRDLMLDMIRVRRGRWHKAFIIGGYPLQGERERLADTVGAKQMIFIDTPKEVCRQRAKNEKWLQYIDEWFDKYTPPMD
;
A
#
# COMPACT_ATOMS: atom_id res chain seq x y z
N MET A 1 -23.96 -15.72 -11.96
CA MET A 1 -24.85 -16.30 -10.93
C MET A 1 -26.00 -16.99 -11.66
N SER A 2 -26.25 -18.26 -11.33
CA SER A 2 -27.29 -19.07 -11.96
C SER A 2 -28.72 -18.56 -11.63
N GLU A 3 -29.72 -18.99 -12.41
CA GLU A 3 -31.11 -18.63 -12.18
C GLU A 3 -31.62 -19.16 -10.81
N LYS A 4 -31.18 -20.36 -10.42
CA LYS A 4 -31.51 -21.00 -9.14
C LYS A 4 -31.02 -20.17 -7.96
N LEU A 5 -29.77 -19.71 -7.97
CA LEU A 5 -29.22 -18.84 -6.94
C LEU A 5 -29.87 -17.47 -6.89
N GLN A 6 -30.19 -16.88 -8.06
CA GLN A 6 -30.93 -15.60 -8.12
C GLN A 6 -32.31 -15.73 -7.45
N LYS A 7 -33.02 -16.84 -7.71
CA LYS A 7 -34.33 -17.11 -7.11
C LYS A 7 -34.23 -17.28 -5.59
N PHE A 8 -33.18 -17.98 -5.10
CA PHE A 8 -32.93 -18.12 -3.68
C PHE A 8 -32.70 -16.76 -3.00
N TYR A 9 -31.78 -15.94 -3.51
CA TYR A 9 -31.46 -14.62 -2.90
C TYR A 9 -32.61 -13.59 -2.97
N LYS A 10 -33.63 -13.81 -3.83
CA LYS A 10 -34.86 -13.03 -3.90
C LYS A 10 -36.03 -13.64 -3.12
N SER A 11 -35.80 -14.76 -2.45
CA SER A 11 -36.86 -15.46 -1.74
C SER A 11 -37.16 -14.83 -0.38
N ARG A 12 -38.45 -14.91 0.03
CA ARG A 12 -38.89 -14.49 1.38
C ARG A 12 -38.15 -15.26 2.50
N LYS A 13 -37.71 -16.48 2.22
CA LYS A 13 -36.93 -17.28 3.17
C LYS A 13 -35.57 -16.64 3.48
N TRP A 14 -34.86 -16.23 2.42
CA TRP A 14 -33.59 -15.54 2.58
C TRP A 14 -33.74 -14.17 3.22
N GLU A 15 -34.71 -13.37 2.79
CA GLU A 15 -34.98 -12.04 3.35
C GLU A 15 -35.30 -12.13 4.85
N GLY A 16 -36.21 -13.06 5.25
CA GLY A 16 -36.53 -13.29 6.66
C GLY A 16 -35.34 -13.78 7.47
N PHE A 17 -34.55 -14.67 6.93
CA PHE A 17 -33.34 -15.17 7.59
C PHE A 17 -32.31 -14.07 7.83
N ILE A 18 -32.05 -13.20 6.86
CA ILE A 18 -31.14 -12.07 7.03
C ILE A 18 -31.70 -11.05 8.06
N GLN A 19 -33.01 -10.85 8.09
CA GLN A 19 -33.61 -9.97 9.08
C GLN A 19 -33.41 -10.50 10.51
N LEU A 20 -33.62 -11.81 10.74
CA LEU A 20 -33.34 -12.45 12.03
C LEU A 20 -31.87 -12.31 12.42
N LEU A 21 -30.94 -12.55 11.51
CA LEU A 21 -29.51 -12.39 11.80
C LEU A 21 -29.14 -10.94 12.16
N ARG A 22 -29.75 -9.95 11.51
CA ARG A 22 -29.55 -8.55 11.86
C ARG A 22 -30.03 -8.23 13.26
N GLU A 23 -31.23 -8.72 13.63
CA GLU A 23 -31.78 -8.54 14.98
C GLU A 23 -30.90 -9.19 16.03
N GLU A 24 -30.47 -10.44 15.80
CA GLU A 24 -29.61 -11.20 16.71
C GLU A 24 -28.23 -10.56 16.92
N ARG A 25 -27.62 -9.98 15.84
CA ARG A 25 -26.26 -9.41 15.86
C ARG A 25 -26.22 -7.90 16.10
N THR A 26 -27.37 -7.28 16.36
CA THR A 26 -27.43 -5.86 16.72
C THR A 26 -26.92 -5.69 18.14
N GLN A 27 -25.94 -4.80 18.32
CA GLN A 27 -25.35 -4.46 19.61
C GLN A 27 -26.33 -3.64 20.47
N ALA A 28 -26.01 -3.47 21.76
CA ALA A 28 -26.83 -2.68 22.69
C ALA A 28 -27.00 -1.20 22.28
N ASP A 29 -26.06 -0.67 21.49
CA ASP A 29 -26.08 0.68 20.91
C ASP A 29 -26.87 0.77 19.59
N GLY A 30 -27.47 -0.33 19.13
CA GLY A 30 -28.21 -0.41 17.86
C GLY A 30 -27.34 -0.60 16.62
N SER A 31 -26.02 -0.72 16.77
CA SER A 31 -25.11 -0.96 15.64
C SER A 31 -24.96 -2.44 15.30
N ILE A 32 -24.68 -2.75 14.04
CA ILE A 32 -24.23 -4.07 13.57
C ILE A 32 -22.75 -3.95 13.22
N ILE A 33 -21.92 -4.83 13.75
CA ILE A 33 -20.49 -4.82 13.44
C ILE A 33 -20.21 -5.68 12.22
N CYS A 34 -19.55 -5.10 11.22
CA CYS A 34 -19.08 -5.83 10.03
C CYS A 34 -18.08 -6.93 10.44
N GLU A 35 -18.40 -8.20 10.16
CA GLU A 35 -17.57 -9.32 10.56
C GLU A 35 -16.25 -9.43 9.80
N HIS A 36 -16.14 -8.72 8.66
CA HIS A 36 -14.90 -8.65 7.89
C HIS A 36 -13.94 -7.56 8.39
N CYS A 37 -14.38 -6.29 8.47
CA CYS A 37 -13.49 -5.17 8.80
C CYS A 37 -13.62 -4.67 10.25
N ARG A 38 -14.51 -5.27 11.05
CA ARG A 38 -14.77 -4.94 12.45
C ARG A 38 -15.24 -3.52 12.72
N LYS A 39 -15.72 -2.80 11.70
CA LYS A 39 -16.31 -1.47 11.83
C LYS A 39 -17.84 -1.54 11.84
N PRO A 40 -18.53 -0.58 12.48
CA PRO A 40 -20.00 -0.56 12.51
C PRO A 40 -20.59 -0.33 11.11
N ILE A 41 -21.67 -1.07 10.81
CA ILE A 41 -22.49 -0.89 9.61
C ILE A 41 -23.60 0.08 9.97
N VAL A 42 -23.48 1.33 9.51
CA VAL A 42 -24.40 2.44 9.90
C VAL A 42 -25.70 2.42 9.08
N LYS A 43 -25.63 1.95 7.84
CA LYS A 43 -26.77 2.02 6.90
C LYS A 43 -27.30 0.63 6.61
N ALA A 44 -28.60 0.41 6.80
CA ALA A 44 -29.23 -0.89 6.60
C ALA A 44 -28.99 -1.49 5.21
N TYR A 45 -28.98 -0.65 4.16
CA TYR A 45 -28.72 -1.12 2.79
C TYR A 45 -27.25 -1.54 2.54
N ASP A 46 -26.32 -1.12 3.41
CA ASP A 46 -24.91 -1.50 3.35
C ASP A 46 -24.62 -2.83 4.07
N CYS A 47 -25.62 -3.38 4.76
CA CYS A 47 -25.51 -4.64 5.49
C CYS A 47 -25.86 -5.83 4.57
N ILE A 48 -24.84 -6.56 4.11
CA ILE A 48 -24.96 -7.69 3.18
C ILE A 48 -24.70 -9.01 3.90
N GLY A 49 -25.56 -10.01 3.71
CA GLY A 49 -25.30 -11.38 4.11
C GLY A 49 -24.33 -12.07 3.14
N HIS A 50 -23.18 -12.50 3.62
CA HIS A 50 -22.16 -13.21 2.87
C HIS A 50 -22.04 -14.66 3.34
N HIS A 51 -22.18 -15.62 2.43
CA HIS A 51 -21.95 -17.02 2.75
C HIS A 51 -20.45 -17.35 2.77
N ILE A 52 -19.96 -17.91 3.88
CA ILE A 52 -18.58 -18.39 4.04
C ILE A 52 -18.32 -19.57 3.11
N ILE A 53 -19.20 -20.58 3.18
CA ILE A 53 -19.27 -21.66 2.18
C ILE A 53 -20.13 -21.16 1.05
N GLU A 54 -19.53 -20.89 -0.10
CA GLU A 54 -20.23 -20.34 -1.27
C GLU A 54 -21.39 -21.23 -1.70
N LEU A 55 -22.53 -20.61 -2.02
CA LEU A 55 -23.68 -21.35 -2.54
C LEU A 55 -23.48 -21.68 -4.02
N THR A 56 -23.80 -22.91 -4.34
CA THR A 56 -23.85 -23.48 -5.69
C THR A 56 -25.23 -24.01 -6.00
N ASP A 57 -25.49 -24.38 -7.25
CA ASP A 57 -26.77 -24.99 -7.62
C ASP A 57 -27.01 -26.33 -6.91
N ASP A 58 -25.94 -27.00 -6.47
CA ASP A 58 -26.02 -28.30 -5.79
C ASP A 58 -26.34 -28.16 -4.30
N ASN A 59 -25.89 -27.07 -3.64
CA ASN A 59 -26.02 -26.93 -2.19
C ASN A 59 -27.05 -25.89 -1.71
N VAL A 60 -27.60 -25.08 -2.61
CA VAL A 60 -28.51 -23.96 -2.26
C VAL A 60 -29.82 -24.44 -1.62
N ASP A 61 -30.28 -25.65 -1.95
CA ASP A 61 -31.49 -26.24 -1.35
C ASP A 61 -31.22 -26.88 0.02
N ASN A 62 -29.95 -27.05 0.40
CA ASN A 62 -29.60 -27.55 1.72
C ASN A 62 -29.65 -26.40 2.75
N ALA A 63 -30.70 -26.37 3.56
CA ALA A 63 -30.92 -25.35 4.58
C ALA A 63 -29.80 -25.30 5.65
N LEU A 64 -29.11 -26.42 5.90
CA LEU A 64 -27.94 -26.45 6.80
C LEU A 64 -26.71 -25.72 6.24
N ILE A 65 -26.75 -25.35 4.98
CA ILE A 65 -25.72 -24.53 4.32
C ILE A 65 -26.29 -23.15 4.01
N SER A 66 -27.44 -23.10 3.31
CA SER A 66 -27.99 -21.86 2.76
C SER A 66 -28.68 -20.95 3.78
N LEU A 67 -29.19 -21.49 4.89
CA LEU A 67 -29.85 -20.76 5.98
C LEU A 67 -29.21 -21.05 7.34
N ASN A 68 -27.91 -21.34 7.35
CA ASN A 68 -27.14 -21.58 8.57
C ASN A 68 -26.53 -20.26 9.07
N PRO A 69 -26.87 -19.83 10.32
CA PRO A 69 -26.28 -18.62 10.92
C PRO A 69 -24.75 -18.61 10.96
N ASP A 70 -24.14 -19.77 11.20
CA ASP A 70 -22.67 -19.91 11.27
C ASP A 70 -22.00 -19.84 9.88
N ASN A 71 -22.78 -20.06 8.82
CA ASN A 71 -22.31 -19.96 7.44
C ASN A 71 -22.54 -18.58 6.83
N VAL A 72 -23.17 -17.64 7.53
CA VAL A 72 -23.48 -16.31 6.99
C VAL A 72 -22.88 -15.21 7.85
N GLN A 73 -22.06 -14.38 7.25
CA GLN A 73 -21.50 -13.16 7.85
C GLN A 73 -22.28 -11.92 7.42
N LEU A 74 -22.50 -10.99 8.35
CA LEU A 74 -23.01 -9.64 8.03
C LEU A 74 -21.81 -8.71 7.75
N VAL A 75 -21.73 -8.22 6.52
CA VAL A 75 -20.60 -7.41 6.06
C VAL A 75 -21.09 -6.17 5.31
N HIS A 76 -20.25 -5.11 5.25
CA HIS A 76 -20.52 -3.99 4.36
C HIS A 76 -20.57 -4.44 2.89
N PHE A 77 -21.35 -3.77 2.06
CA PHE A 77 -21.35 -3.98 0.60
C PHE A 77 -19.94 -3.91 0.01
N LYS A 78 -19.14 -2.94 0.45
CA LYS A 78 -17.72 -2.81 0.06
C LYS A 78 -16.90 -4.05 0.46
N CYS A 79 -17.06 -4.50 1.70
CA CYS A 79 -16.35 -5.69 2.21
C CYS A 79 -16.75 -6.96 1.48
N HIS A 80 -18.06 -7.14 1.18
CA HIS A 80 -18.56 -8.23 0.37
C HIS A 80 -17.90 -8.28 -1.02
N ASN A 81 -17.77 -7.13 -1.68
CA ASN A 81 -17.09 -7.04 -2.97
C ASN A 81 -15.58 -7.33 -2.87
N GLN A 82 -14.94 -6.96 -1.75
CA GLN A 82 -13.55 -7.31 -1.46
C GLN A 82 -13.35 -8.82 -1.30
N ILE A 83 -14.19 -9.48 -0.53
CA ILE A 83 -14.16 -10.94 -0.32
C ILE A 83 -14.27 -11.68 -1.66
N HIS A 84 -15.20 -11.23 -2.51
CA HIS A 84 -15.40 -11.82 -3.84
C HIS A 84 -14.44 -11.31 -4.92
N LYS A 85 -13.47 -10.46 -4.57
CA LYS A 85 -12.52 -9.83 -5.52
C LYS A 85 -13.21 -9.15 -6.71
N ARG A 86 -14.45 -8.65 -6.51
CA ARG A 86 -15.23 -7.96 -7.55
C ARG A 86 -14.69 -6.54 -7.76
N PHE A 87 -14.89 -6.00 -8.95
CA PHE A 87 -14.51 -4.62 -9.31
C PHE A 87 -13.03 -4.27 -9.05
N GLY A 88 -12.12 -5.27 -9.15
CA GLY A 88 -10.69 -5.07 -8.89
C GLY A 88 -10.37 -4.80 -7.41
N TYR A 89 -11.27 -5.12 -6.48
CA TYR A 89 -10.92 -5.21 -5.06
C TYR A 89 -10.00 -6.42 -4.87
N SER A 90 -8.71 -6.20 -4.99
CA SER A 90 -7.71 -7.13 -4.44
C SER A 90 -7.83 -7.13 -2.93
N VAL A 91 -7.49 -8.24 -2.29
CA VAL A 91 -7.19 -8.28 -0.85
C VAL A 91 -6.32 -7.05 -0.57
N HIS A 92 -6.71 -6.18 0.36
CA HIS A 92 -5.85 -5.09 0.80
C HIS A 92 -4.59 -5.74 1.38
N ARG A 93 -3.57 -5.92 0.55
CA ARG A 93 -2.21 -6.01 1.08
C ARG A 93 -1.97 -4.65 1.72
N GLU A 94 -1.56 -4.67 2.97
CA GLU A 94 -1.16 -3.43 3.65
C GLU A 94 -0.16 -2.70 2.75
N GLN A 95 -0.43 -1.44 2.50
CA GLN A 95 0.47 -0.60 1.71
C GLN A 95 1.69 -0.29 2.57
N GLU A 96 2.78 -0.98 2.31
CA GLU A 96 4.01 -0.90 3.09
C GLU A 96 4.96 0.14 2.51
N VAL A 97 5.63 0.88 3.37
CA VAL A 97 6.61 1.91 2.97
C VAL A 97 7.99 1.53 3.48
N PHE A 98 8.96 1.61 2.59
CA PHE A 98 10.38 1.32 2.87
C PHE A 98 11.23 2.54 2.52
N ILE A 99 12.14 2.92 3.42
CA ILE A 99 13.14 3.95 3.17
C ILE A 99 14.46 3.22 2.86
N VAL A 100 14.96 3.37 1.64
CA VAL A 100 16.23 2.75 1.21
C VAL A 100 17.29 3.83 1.18
N TYR A 101 18.25 3.75 2.11
CA TYR A 101 19.25 4.79 2.29
C TYR A 101 20.68 4.26 2.26
N GLY A 102 21.63 5.16 2.08
CA GLY A 102 23.07 4.85 2.01
C GLY A 102 23.82 5.85 1.14
N ALA A 103 25.14 5.70 1.06
CA ALA A 103 26.00 6.60 0.31
C ALA A 103 25.63 6.72 -1.18
N PRO A 104 25.99 7.80 -1.86
CA PRO A 104 25.98 7.84 -3.32
C PRO A 104 26.77 6.65 -3.88
N CYS A 105 26.32 6.07 -4.98
CA CYS A 105 26.93 4.88 -5.61
C CYS A 105 26.92 3.58 -4.77
N ALA A 106 26.23 3.54 -3.62
CA ALA A 106 26.14 2.33 -2.81
C ALA A 106 25.33 1.20 -3.45
N GLY A 107 24.49 1.47 -4.46
CA GLY A 107 23.67 0.46 -5.13
C GLY A 107 22.20 0.44 -4.73
N LYS A 108 21.71 1.48 -4.05
CA LYS A 108 20.30 1.61 -3.61
C LYS A 108 19.28 1.35 -4.72
N THR A 109 19.45 2.00 -5.85
CA THR A 109 18.53 1.87 -7.00
C THR A 109 18.55 0.46 -7.59
N THR A 110 19.71 -0.20 -7.59
CA THR A 110 19.85 -1.61 -8.00
C THR A 110 19.09 -2.51 -7.04
N TRP A 111 19.32 -2.36 -5.74
CA TRP A 111 18.61 -3.12 -4.71
C TRP A 111 17.08 -2.98 -4.84
N VAL A 112 16.59 -1.74 -5.01
CA VAL A 112 15.14 -1.51 -5.20
C VAL A 112 14.63 -2.14 -6.50
N LYS A 113 15.41 -2.10 -7.59
CA LYS A 113 15.02 -2.74 -8.85
C LYS A 113 14.84 -4.25 -8.70
N ASP A 114 15.68 -4.90 -7.88
CA ASP A 114 15.65 -6.34 -7.66
C ASP A 114 14.54 -6.76 -6.67
N ASN A 115 14.00 -5.82 -5.87
CA ASN A 115 13.00 -6.09 -4.82
C ASN A 115 11.61 -5.49 -5.10
N ALA A 116 11.47 -4.62 -6.09
CA ALA A 116 10.21 -3.97 -6.43
C ALA A 116 9.43 -4.75 -7.49
N GLU A 117 8.12 -4.77 -7.36
CA GLU A 117 7.18 -5.33 -8.31
C GLU A 117 6.58 -4.21 -9.20
N SER A 118 5.88 -4.59 -10.27
CA SER A 118 5.28 -3.64 -11.23
C SER A 118 4.20 -2.73 -10.64
N THR A 119 3.66 -3.07 -9.49
CA THR A 119 2.61 -2.32 -8.78
C THR A 119 3.16 -1.44 -7.66
N ASP A 120 4.47 -1.38 -7.50
CA ASP A 120 5.11 -0.64 -6.42
C ASP A 120 5.47 0.80 -6.83
N ILE A 121 5.42 1.72 -5.87
CA ILE A 121 5.88 3.10 -6.05
C ILE A 121 7.38 3.16 -5.77
N ILE A 122 8.11 3.81 -6.67
CA ILE A 122 9.53 4.12 -6.46
C ILE A 122 9.70 5.63 -6.49
N LEU A 123 9.97 6.21 -5.33
CA LEU A 123 10.34 7.62 -5.19
C LEU A 123 11.85 7.75 -5.17
N ASP A 124 12.41 8.09 -6.32
CA ASP A 124 13.83 8.38 -6.52
C ASP A 124 13.95 9.74 -7.21
N ILE A 125 14.67 10.68 -6.61
CA ILE A 125 14.78 12.05 -7.12
C ILE A 125 15.45 12.10 -8.51
N ASP A 126 16.34 11.14 -8.81
CA ASP A 126 16.98 11.06 -10.13
C ASP A 126 15.99 10.62 -11.21
N ARG A 127 14.99 9.80 -10.87
CA ARG A 127 13.87 9.47 -11.78
C ARG A 127 12.97 10.67 -12.02
N LEU A 128 12.71 11.50 -11.01
CA LEU A 128 11.92 12.72 -11.18
C LEU A 128 12.62 13.69 -12.12
N TRP A 129 13.94 13.83 -12.00
CA TRP A 129 14.73 14.60 -12.98
C TRP A 129 14.58 14.05 -14.39
N GLY A 130 14.63 12.74 -14.57
CA GLY A 130 14.42 12.09 -15.87
C GLY A 130 13.03 12.32 -16.45
N ALA A 131 12.01 12.47 -15.58
CA ALA A 131 10.62 12.61 -16.03
C ALA A 131 10.27 14.01 -16.56
N ILE A 132 10.92 15.08 -16.07
CA ILE A 132 10.53 16.46 -16.43
C ILE A 132 11.55 17.24 -17.24
N ARG A 133 12.79 16.78 -17.30
CA ARG A 133 13.80 17.45 -18.13
C ARG A 133 13.62 17.11 -19.61
N SER A 134 14.10 17.98 -20.49
CA SER A 134 14.13 17.72 -21.93
C SER A 134 15.06 16.54 -22.26
N GLU A 135 14.72 15.73 -23.26
CA GLU A 135 15.57 14.65 -23.78
C GLU A 135 16.90 15.15 -24.33
N SER A 136 16.98 16.44 -24.73
CA SER A 136 18.21 17.08 -25.17
C SER A 136 19.23 17.34 -24.06
N CYS A 137 18.81 17.26 -22.79
CA CYS A 137 19.70 17.41 -21.64
C CYS A 137 20.52 16.15 -21.39
N ASN A 138 21.78 16.32 -21.01
CA ASN A 138 22.63 15.22 -20.57
C ASN A 138 21.97 14.53 -19.32
N ALA A 139 22.09 13.21 -19.24
CA ALA A 139 21.51 12.41 -18.15
C ALA A 139 21.87 12.88 -16.72
N TYR A 140 22.95 13.62 -16.57
CA TYR A 140 23.46 14.13 -15.29
C TYR A 140 23.20 15.62 -15.08
N GLU A 141 22.67 16.33 -16.07
CA GLU A 141 22.32 17.74 -15.92
C GLU A 141 21.07 17.89 -15.05
N LYS A 142 21.18 18.81 -14.09
CA LYS A 142 20.11 19.18 -13.15
C LYS A 142 19.98 20.70 -13.17
N PRO A 143 19.23 21.25 -14.15
CA PRO A 143 19.05 22.70 -14.27
C PRO A 143 18.46 23.30 -12.99
N ASN A 144 19.09 24.39 -12.48
CA ASN A 144 18.63 25.03 -11.25
C ASN A 144 17.19 25.55 -11.36
N GLU A 145 16.79 25.96 -12.56
CA GLU A 145 15.46 26.47 -12.88
C GLU A 145 14.36 25.45 -12.57
N LEU A 146 14.64 24.15 -12.73
CA LEU A 146 13.68 23.07 -12.47
C LEU A 146 13.75 22.51 -11.06
N LYS A 147 14.72 22.95 -10.25
CA LYS A 147 14.96 22.37 -8.93
C LYS A 147 13.76 22.46 -8.00
N GLN A 148 13.05 23.59 -8.00
CA GLN A 148 11.83 23.77 -7.19
C GLN A 148 10.71 22.84 -7.65
N ASN A 149 10.55 22.63 -8.96
CA ASN A 149 9.55 21.71 -9.50
C ASN A 149 9.83 20.27 -9.10
N ILE A 150 11.10 19.85 -9.09
CA ILE A 150 11.50 18.52 -8.64
C ILE A 150 11.16 18.32 -7.16
N PHE A 151 11.45 19.29 -6.31
CA PHE A 151 11.11 19.18 -4.89
C PHE A 151 9.60 19.19 -4.66
N ALA A 152 8.83 19.99 -5.41
CA ALA A 152 7.37 19.98 -5.33
C ALA A 152 6.79 18.61 -5.74
N LEU A 153 7.31 17.98 -6.80
CA LEU A 153 6.90 16.63 -7.21
C LEU A 153 7.26 15.57 -6.15
N ARG A 154 8.47 15.66 -5.58
CA ARG A 154 8.88 14.79 -4.47
C ARG A 154 7.91 14.90 -3.31
N ASP A 155 7.59 16.11 -2.88
CA ASP A 155 6.74 16.39 -1.73
C ASP A 155 5.30 15.91 -1.99
N LEU A 156 4.78 16.11 -3.19
CA LEU A 156 3.49 15.57 -3.62
C LEU A 156 3.48 14.02 -3.55
N MET A 157 4.55 13.36 -4.02
CA MET A 157 4.66 11.90 -3.94
C MET A 157 4.75 11.42 -2.49
N LEU A 158 5.50 12.11 -1.64
CA LEU A 158 5.57 11.81 -0.20
C LEU A 158 4.19 11.93 0.45
N ASP A 159 3.42 12.97 0.15
CA ASP A 159 2.06 13.14 0.64
C ASP A 159 1.12 12.02 0.15
N MET A 160 1.21 11.62 -1.12
CA MET A 160 0.44 10.50 -1.67
C MET A 160 0.78 9.18 -0.94
N ILE A 161 2.05 8.93 -0.67
CA ILE A 161 2.53 7.75 0.07
C ILE A 161 2.04 7.82 1.51
N ARG A 162 2.17 8.96 2.19
CA ARG A 162 1.73 9.19 3.56
C ARG A 162 0.25 8.88 3.76
N VAL A 163 -0.60 9.37 2.87
CA VAL A 163 -2.06 9.14 2.95
C VAL A 163 -2.51 7.84 2.27
N ARG A 164 -1.57 7.01 1.84
CA ARG A 164 -1.85 5.71 1.16
C ARG A 164 -2.76 5.87 -0.05
N ARG A 165 -2.56 6.92 -0.83
CA ARG A 165 -3.37 7.20 -2.02
C ARG A 165 -3.00 6.27 -3.18
N GLY A 166 -3.98 5.55 -3.71
CA GLY A 166 -3.81 4.62 -4.83
C GLY A 166 -3.91 3.15 -4.43
N ARG A 167 -3.51 2.24 -5.33
CA ARG A 167 -3.63 0.78 -5.15
C ARG A 167 -2.27 0.07 -5.23
N TRP A 168 -1.21 0.76 -4.86
CA TRP A 168 0.13 0.20 -4.83
C TRP A 168 0.30 -0.76 -3.63
N HIS A 169 1.31 -1.64 -3.68
CA HIS A 169 1.60 -2.57 -2.59
C HIS A 169 2.73 -2.06 -1.70
N LYS A 170 3.87 -1.74 -2.29
CA LYS A 170 5.01 -1.19 -1.58
C LYS A 170 5.37 0.19 -2.14
N ALA A 171 5.92 1.03 -1.30
CA ALA A 171 6.55 2.28 -1.72
C ALA A 171 8.00 2.29 -1.25
N PHE A 172 8.93 2.47 -2.16
CA PHE A 172 10.35 2.57 -1.88
C PHE A 172 10.79 4.03 -2.04
N ILE A 173 11.22 4.65 -0.94
CA ILE A 173 11.75 6.02 -0.89
C ILE A 173 13.27 5.91 -0.87
N ILE A 174 13.93 6.33 -1.96
CA ILE A 174 15.37 6.21 -2.14
C ILE A 174 16.05 7.53 -1.85
N GLY A 175 17.08 7.54 -0.98
CA GLY A 175 17.84 8.75 -0.71
C GLY A 175 19.17 8.51 -0.02
N GLY A 176 19.94 9.57 0.18
CA GLY A 176 21.19 9.50 0.93
C GLY A 176 20.95 9.38 2.44
N TYR A 177 20.20 10.31 2.99
CA TYR A 177 19.79 10.39 4.40
C TYR A 177 20.90 10.03 5.40
N PRO A 178 22.03 10.76 5.43
CA PRO A 178 23.16 10.42 6.31
C PRO A 178 22.83 10.60 7.79
N LEU A 179 21.98 11.56 8.14
CA LEU A 179 21.66 11.89 9.51
C LEU A 179 20.53 10.99 10.05
N GLN A 180 20.72 10.40 11.23
CA GLN A 180 19.72 9.57 11.88
C GLN A 180 18.39 10.30 12.07
N GLY A 181 18.40 11.52 12.62
CA GLY A 181 17.17 12.27 12.88
C GLY A 181 16.40 12.67 11.61
N GLU A 182 17.05 12.74 10.43
CA GLU A 182 16.34 12.92 9.15
C GLU A 182 15.61 11.63 8.75
N ARG A 183 16.26 10.47 8.93
CA ARG A 183 15.67 9.16 8.64
C ARG A 183 14.46 8.90 9.50
N GLU A 184 14.57 9.14 10.81
CA GLU A 184 13.49 8.94 11.78
C GLU A 184 12.30 9.84 11.47
N ARG A 185 12.53 11.15 11.28
CA ARG A 185 11.45 12.09 10.90
C ARG A 185 10.76 11.69 9.60
N LEU A 186 11.51 11.25 8.60
CA LEU A 186 10.93 10.78 7.36
C LEU A 186 10.13 9.51 7.59
N ALA A 187 10.66 8.54 8.36
CA ALA A 187 10.00 7.29 8.70
C ALA A 187 8.66 7.53 9.41
N ASP A 188 8.65 8.41 10.41
CA ASP A 188 7.43 8.79 11.13
C ASP A 188 6.42 9.50 10.21
N THR A 189 6.90 10.42 9.38
CA THR A 189 6.04 11.19 8.46
C THR A 189 5.30 10.29 7.48
N VAL A 190 5.98 9.31 6.90
CA VAL A 190 5.39 8.42 5.87
C VAL A 190 4.84 7.12 6.44
N GLY A 191 5.00 6.88 7.74
CA GLY A 191 4.65 5.61 8.38
C GLY A 191 5.44 4.45 7.76
N ALA A 192 6.78 4.57 7.75
CA ALA A 192 7.63 3.55 7.16
C ALA A 192 7.63 2.26 8.00
N LYS A 193 7.47 1.12 7.33
CA LYS A 193 7.58 -0.20 7.95
C LYS A 193 9.02 -0.52 8.34
N GLN A 194 9.97 -0.10 7.49
CA GLN A 194 11.39 -0.41 7.68
C GLN A 194 12.28 0.59 6.97
N MET A 195 13.41 0.89 7.59
CA MET A 195 14.54 1.59 6.98
C MET A 195 15.60 0.56 6.58
N ILE A 196 15.98 0.55 5.30
CA ILE A 196 16.92 -0.41 4.71
C ILE A 196 18.22 0.31 4.40
N PHE A 197 19.27 -0.02 5.12
CA PHE A 197 20.61 0.51 4.88
C PHE A 197 21.33 -0.30 3.81
N ILE A 198 21.81 0.38 2.76
CA ILE A 198 22.67 -0.24 1.77
C ILE A 198 24.12 0.05 2.17
N ASP A 199 24.66 -0.87 2.96
CA ASP A 199 26.03 -0.79 3.49
C ASP A 199 27.04 -1.19 2.41
N THR A 200 27.67 -0.17 1.84
CA THR A 200 28.74 -0.35 0.83
C THR A 200 29.96 0.47 1.24
N PRO A 201 31.14 -0.15 1.33
CA PRO A 201 32.34 0.55 1.73
C PRO A 201 32.64 1.80 0.89
N LYS A 202 33.22 2.83 1.53
CA LYS A 202 33.53 4.13 0.90
C LYS A 202 34.34 3.96 -0.39
N GLU A 203 35.34 3.10 -0.35
CA GLU A 203 36.24 2.81 -1.47
C GLU A 203 35.50 2.24 -2.67
N VAL A 204 34.53 1.33 -2.43
CA VAL A 204 33.70 0.73 -3.48
C VAL A 204 32.76 1.79 -4.07
N CYS A 205 32.18 2.65 -3.24
CA CYS A 205 31.37 3.77 -3.71
C CYS A 205 32.19 4.72 -4.61
N ARG A 206 33.42 5.04 -4.19
CA ARG A 206 34.34 5.90 -4.97
C ARG A 206 34.75 5.26 -6.30
N GLN A 207 35.02 3.97 -6.32
CA GLN A 207 35.33 3.24 -7.58
C GLN A 207 34.17 3.27 -8.58
N ARG A 208 32.93 3.31 -8.10
CA ARG A 208 31.70 3.39 -8.92
C ARG A 208 31.34 4.82 -9.34
N ALA A 209 32.03 5.83 -8.80
CA ALA A 209 31.79 7.23 -9.11
C ALA A 209 32.14 7.54 -10.57
N LYS A 210 31.25 8.24 -11.26
CA LYS A 210 31.39 8.54 -12.70
C LYS A 210 32.14 9.85 -13.00
N ASN A 211 32.31 10.70 -11.99
CA ASN A 211 33.01 11.97 -12.08
C ASN A 211 33.42 12.49 -10.69
N GLU A 212 34.28 13.51 -10.65
CA GLU A 212 34.82 14.08 -9.42
C GLU A 212 33.74 14.64 -8.48
N LYS A 213 32.66 15.20 -9.01
CA LYS A 213 31.56 15.74 -8.20
C LYS A 213 30.89 14.65 -7.36
N TRP A 214 30.80 13.41 -7.87
CA TRP A 214 30.31 12.27 -7.12
C TRP A 214 31.25 11.84 -6.02
N LEU A 215 32.57 11.96 -6.22
CA LEU A 215 33.55 11.68 -5.16
C LEU A 215 33.34 12.61 -3.97
N GLN A 216 33.16 13.91 -4.21
CA GLN A 216 32.85 14.87 -3.16
C GLN A 216 31.57 14.50 -2.39
N TYR A 217 30.49 14.18 -3.09
CA TYR A 217 29.23 13.78 -2.45
C TYR A 217 29.34 12.50 -1.62
N ILE A 218 30.17 11.54 -2.05
CA ILE A 218 30.46 10.32 -1.30
C ILE A 218 31.20 10.68 -0.01
N ASP A 219 32.26 11.48 -0.10
CA ASP A 219 33.05 11.89 1.07
C ASP A 219 32.19 12.65 2.09
N GLU A 220 31.41 13.64 1.63
CA GLU A 220 30.49 14.40 2.50
C GLU A 220 29.44 13.50 3.16
N TRP A 221 28.97 12.46 2.46
CA TRP A 221 28.00 11.54 3.03
C TRP A 221 28.60 10.73 4.18
N PHE A 222 29.80 10.14 4.00
CA PHE A 222 30.49 9.37 5.04
C PHE A 222 30.88 10.25 6.23
N ASP A 223 31.27 11.49 6.01
CA ASP A 223 31.61 12.43 7.07
C ASP A 223 30.41 12.83 7.94
N LYS A 224 29.20 12.82 7.36
CA LYS A 224 27.94 13.18 8.05
C LYS A 224 27.18 11.95 8.58
N TYR A 225 27.57 10.76 8.19
CA TYR A 225 26.78 9.56 8.52
C TYR A 225 26.73 9.30 10.01
N THR A 226 25.53 9.24 10.56
CA THR A 226 25.27 8.80 11.93
C THR A 226 24.57 7.46 11.91
N PRO A 227 25.19 6.40 12.48
CA PRO A 227 24.56 5.07 12.55
C PRO A 227 23.27 5.11 13.37
N PRO A 228 22.35 4.14 13.20
CA PRO A 228 21.25 3.95 14.14
C PRO A 228 21.78 3.76 15.55
N MET A 229 21.09 4.33 16.55
CA MET A 229 21.34 3.96 17.94
C MET A 229 20.71 2.58 18.18
N ASP A 230 21.45 1.69 18.83
CA ASP A 230 21.00 0.35 19.26
C ASP A 230 19.89 0.43 20.31
#